data_3c42681e37f7a3d0e00b953903642885
#
_entry.id   3c42681e37f7a3d0e00b953903642885
#
_cell.length_a   1.000
_cell.length_b   1.000
_cell.length_c   1.000
_cell.angle_alpha   90.00
_cell.angle_beta   90.00
_cell.angle_gamma   90.00
#
_symmetry.space_group_name_H-M   'P 1'
#
loop_
_entity.id
_entity.type
_entity.pdbx_description
1 polymer ?
#
loop_
_entity_poly.entity_id
_entity_poly.type
_entity_poly.pdbx_seq_one_letter_code
_entity_poly.pdbx_strand_id
1 'polypeptide(L)'
;MIRFAVIGTNWITARFVDAAHESGKMKLAAVYSRSIEQAKEFGDDYNVTEYFDNLEAMAASDQIDAVYIASPNSLHYPQAKLFLSHKKHVICEKSLASNLAEVEALVACAREHEVVLFEAFKTAYLPNFIQLKQSLPRVGKLRKAFINFCQYSSRYQRYLNGENPNTFNPAFSNGSIMDIGYYCLASALALWGAPKSVLASASLLPSGVDAHGTVCLNYGDFDVVIIHSKVSQSDIPSEIQGEAGSLVIESISECLSVAFTPRGSHSQDLTQPQHINTMLYEAEVFANLVENKQVEHDGLQLSLLTSRIQTDIRRQTGVIFPADSQPPALS
;
A
#
# COMPACT_ATOMS: atom_id res chain seq x y z
N MET A 1 19.11 -3.86 16.45
CA MET A 1 17.88 -4.60 16.09
C MET A 1 16.70 -3.74 16.54
N ILE A 2 15.82 -3.38 15.62
CA ILE A 2 14.68 -2.50 15.87
C ILE A 2 13.59 -3.29 16.60
N ARG A 3 13.16 -2.80 17.77
CA ARG A 3 12.06 -3.38 18.54
C ARG A 3 10.75 -2.78 18.01
N PHE A 4 9.92 -3.58 17.38
CA PHE A 4 8.67 -3.06 16.84
C PHE A 4 7.46 -3.64 17.56
N ALA A 5 6.39 -2.86 17.59
CA ALA A 5 5.06 -3.29 18.01
C ALA A 5 4.15 -3.47 16.80
N VAL A 6 3.06 -4.21 16.97
CA VAL A 6 2.03 -4.36 15.94
C VAL A 6 0.66 -3.89 16.44
N ILE A 7 -0.11 -3.25 15.53
CA ILE A 7 -1.52 -2.92 15.71
C ILE A 7 -2.33 -3.76 14.73
N GLY A 8 -3.13 -4.69 15.26
CA GLY A 8 -3.86 -5.70 14.51
C GLY A 8 -3.23 -7.08 14.69
N THR A 9 -4.08 -8.11 14.68
CA THR A 9 -3.70 -9.51 14.94
C THR A 9 -4.24 -10.43 13.83
N ASN A 10 -4.28 -9.91 12.59
CA ASN A 10 -4.77 -10.66 11.45
C ASN A 10 -3.62 -11.34 10.68
N TRP A 11 -3.96 -12.12 9.65
CA TRP A 11 -3.02 -12.89 8.85
C TRP A 11 -1.92 -12.04 8.16
N ILE A 12 -2.23 -10.77 7.78
CA ILE A 12 -1.24 -9.90 7.15
C ILE A 12 -0.20 -9.44 8.17
N THR A 13 -0.63 -9.20 9.42
CA THR A 13 0.25 -8.87 10.52
C THR A 13 1.21 -10.03 10.81
N ALA A 14 0.72 -11.28 10.86
CA ALA A 14 1.56 -12.46 11.03
C ALA A 14 2.61 -12.56 9.91
N ARG A 15 2.21 -12.41 8.65
CA ARG A 15 3.14 -12.42 7.51
C ARG A 15 4.20 -11.32 7.61
N PHE A 16 3.83 -10.12 8.07
CA PHE A 16 4.81 -9.05 8.26
C PHE A 16 5.78 -9.37 9.39
N VAL A 17 5.30 -9.88 10.53
CA VAL A 17 6.16 -10.28 11.66
C VAL A 17 7.17 -11.33 11.23
N ASP A 18 6.73 -12.36 10.48
CA ASP A 18 7.62 -13.39 9.95
C ASP A 18 8.70 -12.79 9.04
N ALA A 19 8.32 -11.90 8.11
CA ALA A 19 9.24 -11.21 7.23
C ALA A 19 10.23 -10.30 7.99
N ALA A 20 9.73 -9.56 8.98
CA ALA A 20 10.54 -8.68 9.82
C ALA A 20 11.59 -9.47 10.63
N HIS A 21 11.21 -10.61 11.20
CA HIS A 21 12.14 -11.51 11.89
C HIS A 21 13.17 -12.11 10.94
N GLU A 22 12.73 -12.55 9.76
CA GLU A 22 13.61 -13.14 8.74
C GLU A 22 14.64 -12.14 8.21
N SER A 23 14.32 -10.85 8.16
CA SER A 23 15.29 -9.79 7.82
C SER A 23 16.49 -9.74 8.77
N GLY A 24 16.38 -10.30 9.98
CA GLY A 24 17.40 -10.25 11.03
C GLY A 24 17.61 -8.86 11.63
N LYS A 25 16.85 -7.85 11.21
CA LYS A 25 17.01 -6.45 11.63
C LYS A 25 15.95 -5.99 12.62
N MET A 26 14.83 -6.67 12.68
CA MET A 26 13.65 -6.28 13.44
C MET A 26 13.22 -7.43 14.36
N LYS A 27 12.69 -7.09 15.53
CA LYS A 27 12.14 -8.05 16.51
C LYS A 27 10.82 -7.53 17.05
N LEU A 28 9.77 -8.39 17.00
CA LEU A 28 8.50 -8.10 17.65
C LEU A 28 8.70 -7.99 19.16
N ALA A 29 8.36 -6.83 19.73
CA ALA A 29 8.50 -6.51 21.15
C ALA A 29 7.15 -6.38 21.86
N ALA A 30 6.10 -5.92 21.16
CA ALA A 30 4.80 -5.70 21.75
C ALA A 30 3.65 -5.94 20.76
N VAL A 31 2.49 -6.30 21.28
CA VAL A 31 1.26 -6.49 20.51
C VAL A 31 0.14 -5.65 21.13
N TYR A 32 -0.58 -4.91 20.26
CA TYR A 32 -1.81 -4.24 20.63
C TYR A 32 -3.02 -4.94 20.00
N SER A 33 -4.03 -5.15 20.83
CA SER A 33 -5.40 -5.45 20.39
C SER A 33 -6.41 -4.78 21.31
N ARG A 34 -7.63 -4.54 20.85
CA ARG A 34 -8.75 -4.07 21.69
C ARG A 34 -9.14 -5.08 22.78
N SER A 35 -8.74 -6.34 22.64
CA SER A 35 -8.79 -7.38 23.67
C SER A 35 -7.38 -7.81 24.01
N ILE A 36 -7.02 -7.74 25.29
CA ILE A 36 -5.71 -8.15 25.77
C ILE A 36 -5.49 -9.67 25.58
N GLU A 37 -6.57 -10.45 25.61
CA GLU A 37 -6.53 -11.88 25.35
C GLU A 37 -6.12 -12.17 23.92
N GLN A 38 -6.70 -11.44 22.93
CA GLN A 38 -6.30 -11.56 21.52
C GLN A 38 -4.86 -11.09 21.28
N ALA A 39 -4.40 -10.07 22.01
CA ALA A 39 -3.01 -9.63 21.93
C ALA A 39 -2.06 -10.72 22.40
N LYS A 40 -2.40 -11.40 23.52
CA LYS A 40 -1.63 -12.53 24.07
C LYS A 40 -1.63 -13.71 23.13
N GLU A 41 -2.80 -14.15 22.67
CA GLU A 41 -2.94 -15.27 21.74
C GLU A 41 -2.03 -15.09 20.49
N PHE A 42 -2.02 -13.88 19.91
CA PHE A 42 -1.16 -13.57 18.78
C PHE A 42 0.33 -13.52 19.15
N GLY A 43 0.67 -12.90 20.29
CA GLY A 43 2.05 -12.69 20.69
C GLY A 43 2.74 -13.94 21.24
N ASP A 44 2.00 -14.92 21.76
CA ASP A 44 2.53 -16.16 22.28
C ASP A 44 3.28 -16.96 21.21
N ASP A 45 2.83 -16.92 19.95
CA ASP A 45 3.53 -17.55 18.81
C ASP A 45 4.93 -16.95 18.56
N TYR A 46 5.16 -15.72 19.02
CA TYR A 46 6.41 -14.97 18.81
C TYR A 46 7.22 -14.71 20.09
N ASN A 47 6.85 -15.35 21.21
CA ASN A 47 7.47 -15.17 22.52
C ASN A 47 7.51 -13.70 23.00
N VAL A 48 6.44 -12.94 22.71
CA VAL A 48 6.28 -11.55 23.17
C VAL A 48 5.83 -11.54 24.63
N THR A 49 6.26 -10.54 25.38
CA THR A 49 5.89 -10.37 26.79
C THR A 49 5.13 -9.08 27.08
N GLU A 50 5.15 -8.14 26.14
CA GLU A 50 4.51 -6.84 26.28
C GLU A 50 3.19 -6.80 25.47
N TYR A 51 2.06 -6.61 26.16
CA TYR A 51 0.73 -6.59 25.57
C TYR A 51 -0.02 -5.34 25.99
N PHE A 52 -0.71 -4.72 25.02
CA PHE A 52 -1.42 -3.47 25.23
C PHE A 52 -2.86 -3.54 24.69
N ASP A 53 -3.79 -2.93 25.41
CA ASP A 53 -5.15 -2.61 24.98
C ASP A 53 -5.43 -1.09 24.96
N ASN A 54 -4.38 -0.30 25.27
CA ASN A 54 -4.37 1.14 25.22
C ASN A 54 -3.21 1.62 24.33
N LEU A 55 -3.53 2.39 23.27
CA LEU A 55 -2.56 2.86 22.27
C LEU A 55 -1.61 3.92 22.84
N GLU A 56 -2.11 4.83 23.71
CA GLU A 56 -1.28 5.85 24.34
C GLU A 56 -0.23 5.20 25.26
N ALA A 57 -0.63 4.19 26.02
CA ALA A 57 0.31 3.44 26.87
C ALA A 57 1.39 2.75 26.02
N MET A 58 1.00 2.14 24.89
CA MET A 58 1.97 1.53 23.97
C MET A 58 2.88 2.56 23.32
N ALA A 59 2.36 3.70 22.88
CA ALA A 59 3.15 4.77 22.26
C ALA A 59 4.16 5.38 23.22
N ALA A 60 3.80 5.50 24.52
CA ALA A 60 4.68 6.00 25.58
C ALA A 60 5.73 4.99 26.04
N SER A 61 5.63 3.71 25.67
CA SER A 61 6.58 2.67 26.09
C SER A 61 7.99 2.91 25.52
N ASP A 62 9.00 2.77 26.33
CA ASP A 62 10.43 2.78 25.94
C ASP A 62 10.94 1.41 25.46
N GLN A 63 10.07 0.39 25.46
CA GLN A 63 10.39 -0.96 25.00
C GLN A 63 10.23 -1.13 23.49
N ILE A 64 9.67 -0.13 22.77
CA ILE A 64 9.47 -0.14 21.33
C ILE A 64 10.13 1.06 20.65
N ASP A 65 10.68 0.82 19.48
CA ASP A 65 11.33 1.82 18.62
C ASP A 65 10.41 2.19 17.42
N ALA A 66 9.59 1.24 16.98
CA ALA A 66 8.74 1.38 15.83
C ALA A 66 7.38 0.68 16.02
N VAL A 67 6.41 1.00 15.15
CA VAL A 67 5.12 0.32 15.09
C VAL A 67 4.77 -0.07 13.64
N TYR A 68 4.24 -1.29 13.46
CA TYR A 68 3.55 -1.72 12.25
C TYR A 68 2.04 -1.61 12.44
N ILE A 69 1.38 -0.86 11.55
CA ILE A 69 -0.06 -0.59 11.63
C ILE A 69 -0.77 -1.35 10.51
N ALA A 70 -1.64 -2.29 10.88
CA ALA A 70 -2.46 -3.10 9.97
C ALA A 70 -3.94 -3.12 10.39
N SER A 71 -4.42 -1.99 10.86
CA SER A 71 -5.81 -1.71 11.17
C SER A 71 -6.62 -1.36 9.89
N PRO A 72 -7.94 -1.12 9.95
CA PRO A 72 -8.68 -0.53 8.83
C PRO A 72 -8.15 0.86 8.44
N ASN A 73 -8.19 1.21 7.13
CA ASN A 73 -7.57 2.42 6.58
C ASN A 73 -7.93 3.71 7.33
N SER A 74 -9.20 3.86 7.77
CA SER A 74 -9.64 5.07 8.50
C SER A 74 -8.98 5.25 9.87
N LEU A 75 -8.33 4.21 10.39
CA LEU A 75 -7.62 4.25 11.67
C LEU A 75 -6.12 4.50 11.50
N HIS A 76 -5.60 4.41 10.26
CA HIS A 76 -4.17 4.60 9.99
C HIS A 76 -3.69 5.98 10.42
N TYR A 77 -4.39 7.04 10.00
CA TYR A 77 -4.03 8.42 10.34
C TYR A 77 -3.95 8.67 11.85
N PRO A 78 -5.01 8.48 12.66
CA PRO A 78 -4.93 8.77 14.08
C PRO A 78 -3.90 7.90 14.81
N GLN A 79 -3.75 6.64 14.42
CA GLN A 79 -2.77 5.74 15.02
C GLN A 79 -1.34 6.14 14.64
N ALA A 80 -1.05 6.34 13.35
CA ALA A 80 0.27 6.77 12.89
C ALA A 80 0.68 8.11 13.54
N LYS A 81 -0.23 9.10 13.57
CA LYS A 81 0.02 10.40 14.20
C LYS A 81 0.40 10.25 15.67
N LEU A 82 -0.32 9.42 16.42
CA LEU A 82 -0.02 9.15 17.83
C LEU A 82 1.42 8.64 18.02
N PHE A 83 1.82 7.61 17.24
CA PHE A 83 3.16 7.02 17.40
C PHE A 83 4.27 7.96 16.92
N LEU A 84 4.08 8.67 15.81
CA LEU A 84 5.02 9.68 15.34
C LEU A 84 5.25 10.78 16.37
N SER A 85 4.17 11.28 17.01
CA SER A 85 4.24 12.30 18.08
C SER A 85 4.99 11.81 19.34
N HIS A 86 5.01 10.48 19.56
CA HIS A 86 5.81 9.85 20.63
C HIS A 86 7.21 9.43 20.14
N LYS A 87 7.67 9.97 19.01
CA LYS A 87 8.98 9.71 18.41
C LYS A 87 9.24 8.24 18.10
N LYS A 88 8.17 7.50 17.72
CA LYS A 88 8.29 6.14 17.21
C LYS A 88 8.28 6.15 15.70
N HIS A 89 9.14 5.35 15.07
CA HIS A 89 9.08 5.10 13.64
C HIS A 89 7.79 4.35 13.29
N VAL A 90 7.22 4.65 12.13
CA VAL A 90 5.95 4.05 11.70
C VAL A 90 6.10 3.39 10.34
N ILE A 91 5.76 2.12 10.26
CA ILE A 91 5.42 1.43 9.02
C ILE A 91 3.93 1.13 9.04
N CYS A 92 3.20 1.59 8.03
CA CYS A 92 1.75 1.50 7.98
C CYS A 92 1.30 0.83 6.69
N GLU A 93 0.32 -0.07 6.79
CA GLU A 93 -0.31 -0.67 5.62
C GLU A 93 -0.87 0.38 4.67
N LYS A 94 -0.94 0.01 3.40
CA LYS A 94 -1.53 0.84 2.34
C LYS A 94 -3.09 0.74 2.41
N SER A 95 -3.82 1.76 2.08
CA SER A 95 -3.41 3.14 1.82
C SER A 95 -3.04 3.81 3.13
N LEU A 96 -2.00 4.62 3.12
CA LEU A 96 -1.40 5.23 4.33
C LEU A 96 -2.42 6.01 5.18
N ALA A 97 -3.41 6.63 4.53
CA ALA A 97 -4.50 7.34 5.18
C ALA A 97 -5.72 7.44 4.24
N SER A 98 -6.79 8.09 4.69
CA SER A 98 -8.04 8.20 3.94
C SER A 98 -7.97 9.20 2.77
N ASN A 99 -7.12 10.24 2.88
CA ASN A 99 -6.99 11.32 1.88
C ASN A 99 -5.64 12.02 1.97
N LEU A 100 -5.38 12.94 1.01
CA LEU A 100 -4.13 13.68 0.94
C LEU A 100 -3.86 14.53 2.19
N ALA A 101 -4.86 15.20 2.74
CA ALA A 101 -4.66 16.07 3.89
C ALA A 101 -4.16 15.31 5.12
N GLU A 102 -4.68 14.10 5.35
CA GLU A 102 -4.19 13.20 6.40
C GLU A 102 -2.75 12.76 6.14
N VAL A 103 -2.40 12.40 4.89
CA VAL A 103 -1.01 12.00 4.54
C VAL A 103 -0.05 13.18 4.71
N GLU A 104 -0.41 14.38 4.26
CA GLU A 104 0.42 15.58 4.45
C GLU A 104 0.66 15.88 5.94
N ALA A 105 -0.38 15.73 6.78
CA ALA A 105 -0.25 15.90 8.23
C ALA A 105 0.66 14.84 8.88
N LEU A 106 0.60 13.58 8.43
CA LEU A 106 1.53 12.53 8.90
C LEU A 106 2.97 12.82 8.50
N VAL A 107 3.20 13.25 7.26
CA VAL A 107 4.53 13.61 6.77
C VAL A 107 5.10 14.79 7.56
N ALA A 108 4.30 15.82 7.83
CA ALA A 108 4.72 16.94 8.66
C ALA A 108 5.10 16.49 10.08
N CYS A 109 4.28 15.64 10.70
CA CYS A 109 4.54 15.09 12.03
C CYS A 109 5.82 14.24 12.06
N ALA A 110 6.05 13.38 11.05
CA ALA A 110 7.26 12.57 10.95
C ALA A 110 8.54 13.43 10.86
N ARG A 111 8.47 14.51 10.06
CA ARG A 111 9.57 15.50 9.93
C ARG A 111 9.85 16.24 11.23
N GLU A 112 8.79 16.72 11.88
CA GLU A 112 8.89 17.45 13.15
C GLU A 112 9.56 16.64 14.25
N HIS A 113 9.24 15.34 14.31
CA HIS A 113 9.78 14.44 15.33
C HIS A 113 11.03 13.65 14.89
N GLU A 114 11.52 13.90 13.65
CA GLU A 114 12.71 13.26 13.08
C GLU A 114 12.64 11.71 13.07
N VAL A 115 11.45 11.16 12.76
CA VAL A 115 11.19 9.72 12.69
C VAL A 115 10.78 9.28 11.29
N VAL A 116 11.01 8.03 10.97
CA VAL A 116 10.65 7.44 9.67
C VAL A 116 9.15 7.14 9.65
N LEU A 117 8.47 7.63 8.61
CA LEU A 117 7.13 7.21 8.21
C LEU A 117 7.26 6.45 6.89
N PHE A 118 6.74 5.23 6.84
CA PHE A 118 6.84 4.36 5.68
C PHE A 118 5.49 3.71 5.38
N GLU A 119 5.03 3.84 4.15
CA GLU A 119 3.84 3.12 3.66
C GLU A 119 4.25 1.76 3.11
N ALA A 120 3.60 0.70 3.57
CA ALA A 120 3.89 -0.68 3.20
C ALA A 120 3.37 -1.00 1.79
N PHE A 121 3.98 -0.37 0.78
CA PHE A 121 3.77 -0.68 -0.63
C PHE A 121 4.89 -1.59 -1.12
N LYS A 122 4.84 -2.85 -0.72
CA LYS A 122 5.87 -3.86 -0.98
C LYS A 122 6.28 -3.98 -2.46
N THR A 123 5.33 -3.76 -3.39
CA THR A 123 5.54 -3.94 -4.83
C THR A 123 6.73 -3.14 -5.35
N ALA A 124 6.94 -1.91 -4.85
CA ALA A 124 8.05 -1.06 -5.27
C ALA A 124 9.45 -1.66 -5.02
N TYR A 125 9.54 -2.61 -4.09
CA TYR A 125 10.79 -3.20 -3.62
C TYR A 125 11.00 -4.65 -4.11
N LEU A 126 10.03 -5.21 -4.84
CA LEU A 126 10.14 -6.55 -5.40
C LEU A 126 11.24 -6.62 -6.47
N PRO A 127 12.07 -7.68 -6.49
CA PRO A 127 13.08 -7.89 -7.53
C PRO A 127 12.51 -7.78 -8.94
N ASN A 128 11.33 -8.35 -9.19
CA ASN A 128 10.67 -8.28 -10.50
C ASN A 128 10.16 -6.88 -10.84
N PHE A 129 9.71 -6.08 -9.87
CA PHE A 129 9.34 -4.69 -10.14
C PHE A 129 10.57 -3.82 -10.45
N ILE A 130 11.68 -4.05 -9.77
CA ILE A 130 12.97 -3.41 -10.06
C ILE A 130 13.45 -3.81 -11.47
N GLN A 131 13.37 -5.10 -11.80
CA GLN A 131 13.70 -5.62 -13.14
C GLN A 131 12.80 -5.01 -14.23
N LEU A 132 11.48 -4.87 -13.96
CA LEU A 132 10.54 -4.19 -14.84
C LEU A 132 10.99 -2.75 -15.11
N LYS A 133 11.26 -1.99 -14.05
CA LYS A 133 11.71 -0.58 -14.14
C LYS A 133 12.99 -0.43 -14.96
N GLN A 134 13.97 -1.31 -14.73
CA GLN A 134 15.22 -1.34 -15.48
C GLN A 134 15.02 -1.72 -16.96
N SER A 135 13.96 -2.48 -17.27
CA SER A 135 13.65 -2.95 -18.62
C SER A 135 12.81 -1.98 -19.44
N LEU A 136 12.28 -0.90 -18.86
CA LEU A 136 11.47 0.09 -19.58
C LEU A 136 12.15 0.63 -20.87
N PRO A 137 13.46 0.94 -20.91
CA PRO A 137 14.08 1.41 -22.14
C PRO A 137 14.02 0.44 -23.33
N ARG A 138 13.82 -0.86 -23.06
CA ARG A 138 13.76 -1.90 -24.10
C ARG A 138 12.53 -1.78 -24.99
N VAL A 139 11.44 -1.18 -24.51
CA VAL A 139 10.21 -0.99 -25.32
C VAL A 139 10.36 0.15 -26.35
N GLY A 140 11.48 0.90 -26.30
CA GLY A 140 11.67 2.08 -27.13
C GLY A 140 10.78 3.24 -26.69
N LYS A 141 10.24 4.02 -27.62
CA LYS A 141 9.32 5.09 -27.29
C LYS A 141 8.01 4.49 -26.72
N LEU A 142 7.76 4.76 -25.45
CA LEU A 142 6.54 4.32 -24.75
C LEU A 142 5.30 4.97 -25.39
N ARG A 143 4.26 4.19 -25.60
CA ARG A 143 3.02 4.63 -26.25
C ARG A 143 1.79 4.41 -25.39
N LYS A 144 1.74 3.28 -24.68
CA LYS A 144 0.59 2.94 -23.83
C LYS A 144 1.01 1.96 -22.75
N ALA A 145 0.32 2.01 -21.62
CA ALA A 145 0.36 0.93 -20.65
C ALA A 145 -1.08 0.56 -20.23
N PHE A 146 -1.28 -0.70 -19.94
CA PHE A 146 -2.48 -1.26 -19.37
C PHE A 146 -2.14 -1.95 -18.06
N ILE A 147 -2.70 -1.48 -16.95
CA ILE A 147 -2.46 -2.04 -15.62
C ILE A 147 -3.79 -2.55 -15.06
N ASN A 148 -3.79 -3.80 -14.67
CA ASN A 148 -5.00 -4.52 -14.29
C ASN A 148 -4.85 -5.20 -12.92
N PHE A 149 -5.84 -4.98 -12.05
CA PHE A 149 -6.06 -5.79 -10.87
C PHE A 149 -7.56 -5.90 -10.59
N CYS A 150 -8.17 -6.98 -11.07
CA CYS A 150 -9.56 -7.31 -10.80
C CYS A 150 -9.61 -8.65 -10.08
N GLN A 151 -10.08 -8.65 -8.84
CA GLN A 151 -10.19 -9.84 -8.01
C GLN A 151 -11.54 -9.86 -7.32
N TYR A 152 -12.33 -10.91 -7.57
CA TYR A 152 -13.59 -11.10 -6.86
C TYR A 152 -13.32 -11.26 -5.35
N SER A 153 -13.79 -10.29 -4.57
CA SER A 153 -13.55 -10.26 -3.13
C SER A 153 -14.30 -11.38 -2.42
N SER A 154 -13.61 -12.15 -1.58
CA SER A 154 -14.22 -13.15 -0.71
C SER A 154 -15.29 -12.56 0.24
N ARG A 155 -15.27 -11.22 0.43
CA ARG A 155 -16.25 -10.51 1.28
C ARG A 155 -17.45 -9.98 0.51
N TYR A 156 -17.44 -10.07 -0.84
CA TYR A 156 -18.52 -9.50 -1.66
C TYR A 156 -19.83 -10.28 -1.45
N GLN A 157 -19.78 -11.61 -1.31
CA GLN A 157 -20.99 -12.39 -1.03
C GLN A 157 -21.62 -12.00 0.32
N ARG A 158 -20.81 -11.71 1.34
CA ARG A 158 -21.30 -11.22 2.64
C ARG A 158 -22.00 -9.86 2.49
N TYR A 159 -21.44 -8.96 1.66
CA TYR A 159 -22.08 -7.70 1.33
C TYR A 159 -23.43 -7.89 0.63
N LEU A 160 -23.52 -8.79 -0.35
CA LEU A 160 -24.78 -9.11 -1.04
C LEU A 160 -25.83 -9.71 -0.11
N ASN A 161 -25.42 -10.40 0.94
CA ASN A 161 -26.29 -10.95 1.98
C ASN A 161 -26.74 -9.89 3.01
N GLY A 162 -26.42 -8.61 2.81
CA GLY A 162 -26.80 -7.52 3.71
C GLY A 162 -25.86 -7.29 4.90
N GLU A 163 -24.73 -8.01 4.98
CA GLU A 163 -23.69 -7.71 5.94
C GLU A 163 -22.95 -6.42 5.53
N ASN A 164 -22.24 -5.79 6.47
CA ASN A 164 -21.49 -4.57 6.22
C ASN A 164 -19.98 -4.79 6.45
N PRO A 165 -19.29 -5.57 5.61
CA PRO A 165 -17.86 -5.84 5.78
C PRO A 165 -17.03 -4.57 5.52
N ASN A 166 -15.96 -4.39 6.28
CA ASN A 166 -15.08 -3.20 6.22
C ASN A 166 -14.65 -2.82 4.79
N THR A 167 -14.42 -3.82 3.94
CA THR A 167 -14.01 -3.65 2.53
C THR A 167 -15.00 -2.81 1.71
N PHE A 168 -16.29 -2.85 2.04
CA PHE A 168 -17.36 -2.17 1.31
C PHE A 168 -18.10 -1.13 2.15
N ASN A 169 -17.47 -0.70 3.26
CA ASN A 169 -18.02 0.31 4.17
C ASN A 169 -17.17 1.60 4.12
N PRO A 170 -17.76 2.75 3.72
CA PRO A 170 -17.04 4.02 3.62
C PRO A 170 -16.52 4.53 4.96
N ALA A 171 -17.08 4.10 6.10
CA ALA A 171 -16.59 4.43 7.44
C ALA A 171 -15.15 3.93 7.69
N PHE A 172 -14.72 2.93 6.93
CA PHE A 172 -13.36 2.39 7.00
C PHE A 172 -12.44 2.89 5.87
N SER A 173 -12.86 3.89 5.10
CA SER A 173 -12.08 4.47 3.99
C SER A 173 -11.58 3.41 3.01
N ASN A 174 -12.49 2.54 2.58
CA ASN A 174 -12.17 1.41 1.72
C ASN A 174 -12.99 1.45 0.42
N GLY A 175 -12.83 0.46 -0.43
CA GLY A 175 -13.41 0.37 -1.77
C GLY A 175 -12.39 -0.22 -2.75
N SER A 176 -12.73 -0.30 -4.02
CA SER A 176 -11.85 -0.91 -5.01
C SER A 176 -10.59 -0.07 -5.26
N ILE A 177 -10.71 1.26 -5.40
CA ILE A 177 -9.56 2.15 -5.65
C ILE A 177 -8.62 2.23 -4.43
N MET A 178 -9.16 2.16 -3.20
CA MET A 178 -8.36 2.24 -1.98
C MET A 178 -7.63 0.94 -1.66
N ASP A 179 -8.09 -0.19 -2.17
CA ASP A 179 -7.51 -1.50 -1.86
C ASP A 179 -6.68 -2.04 -3.03
N ILE A 180 -7.30 -2.62 -4.03
CA ILE A 180 -6.59 -3.25 -5.16
C ILE A 180 -6.20 -2.25 -6.24
N GLY A 181 -7.01 -1.22 -6.49
CA GLY A 181 -6.68 -0.12 -7.40
C GLY A 181 -5.46 0.68 -6.94
N TYR A 182 -5.18 0.70 -5.63
CA TYR A 182 -3.96 1.26 -5.06
C TYR A 182 -2.71 0.67 -5.71
N TYR A 183 -2.62 -0.66 -5.82
CA TYR A 183 -1.46 -1.33 -6.43
C TYR A 183 -1.25 -0.90 -7.88
N CYS A 184 -2.32 -0.79 -8.66
CA CYS A 184 -2.24 -0.33 -10.04
C CYS A 184 -1.75 1.11 -10.13
N LEU A 185 -2.32 2.00 -9.32
CA LEU A 185 -2.00 3.42 -9.30
C LEU A 185 -0.57 3.65 -8.81
N ALA A 186 -0.22 3.13 -7.64
CA ALA A 186 1.10 3.31 -7.05
C ALA A 186 2.21 2.73 -7.94
N SER A 187 1.97 1.58 -8.62
CA SER A 187 2.91 1.03 -9.59
C SER A 187 3.12 1.96 -10.79
N ALA A 188 2.04 2.53 -11.36
CA ALA A 188 2.17 3.50 -12.45
C ALA A 188 2.98 4.73 -12.03
N LEU A 189 2.68 5.27 -10.84
CA LEU A 189 3.38 6.45 -10.31
C LEU A 189 4.84 6.15 -9.95
N ALA A 190 5.15 4.94 -9.47
CA ALA A 190 6.53 4.51 -9.21
C ALA A 190 7.37 4.34 -10.49
N LEU A 191 6.73 4.00 -11.62
CA LEU A 191 7.39 3.85 -12.91
C LEU A 191 7.58 5.19 -13.65
N TRP A 192 6.58 6.08 -13.61
CA TRP A 192 6.54 7.26 -14.49
C TRP A 192 6.32 8.60 -13.78
N GLY A 193 6.14 8.61 -12.45
CA GLY A 193 5.90 9.84 -11.69
C GLY A 193 4.49 10.43 -11.91
N ALA A 194 4.36 11.74 -11.75
CA ALA A 194 3.09 12.44 -11.83
C ALA A 194 2.59 12.55 -13.28
N PRO A 195 1.31 12.17 -13.55
CA PRO A 195 0.69 12.39 -14.86
C PRO A 195 0.35 13.88 -15.06
N LYS A 196 0.18 14.29 -16.33
CA LYS A 196 -0.30 15.65 -16.69
C LYS A 196 -1.77 15.83 -16.39
N SER A 197 -2.57 14.78 -16.52
CA SER A 197 -4.00 14.78 -16.17
C SER A 197 -4.48 13.37 -15.82
N VAL A 198 -5.59 13.33 -15.11
CA VAL A 198 -6.25 12.11 -14.62
C VAL A 198 -7.73 12.18 -15.00
N LEU A 199 -8.24 11.10 -15.58
CA LEU A 199 -9.67 10.90 -15.83
C LEU A 199 -10.08 9.59 -15.18
N ALA A 200 -11.15 9.61 -14.41
CA ALA A 200 -11.62 8.42 -13.70
C ALA A 200 -13.14 8.25 -13.80
N SER A 201 -13.56 7.00 -13.88
CA SER A 201 -14.95 6.60 -13.70
C SER A 201 -15.03 5.36 -12.82
N ALA A 202 -16.12 5.23 -12.06
CA ALA A 202 -16.36 4.08 -11.21
C ALA A 202 -17.85 3.73 -11.14
N SER A 203 -18.14 2.47 -10.82
CA SER A 203 -19.46 2.01 -10.43
C SER A 203 -19.52 1.93 -8.92
N LEU A 204 -20.42 2.70 -8.30
CA LEU A 204 -20.57 2.71 -6.85
C LEU A 204 -21.55 1.63 -6.39
N LEU A 205 -21.25 1.01 -5.26
CA LEU A 205 -22.21 0.18 -4.53
C LEU A 205 -23.21 1.05 -3.76
N PRO A 206 -24.37 0.52 -3.37
CA PRO A 206 -25.32 1.22 -2.49
C PRO A 206 -24.72 1.76 -1.18
N SER A 207 -23.61 1.19 -0.71
CA SER A 207 -22.85 1.68 0.45
C SER A 207 -22.08 2.98 0.19
N GLY A 208 -21.89 3.39 -1.07
CA GLY A 208 -21.16 4.59 -1.47
C GLY A 208 -19.68 4.37 -1.80
N VAL A 209 -19.14 3.16 -1.66
CA VAL A 209 -17.79 2.85 -2.13
C VAL A 209 -17.80 2.32 -3.57
N ASP A 210 -16.69 2.42 -4.26
CA ASP A 210 -16.54 1.88 -5.60
C ASP A 210 -16.39 0.34 -5.60
N ALA A 211 -17.21 -0.30 -6.41
CA ALA A 211 -17.13 -1.74 -6.71
C ALA A 211 -15.97 -2.03 -7.66
N HIS A 212 -15.86 -1.22 -8.70
CA HIS A 212 -14.84 -1.26 -9.75
C HIS A 212 -14.69 0.12 -10.39
N GLY A 213 -13.59 0.31 -11.11
CA GLY A 213 -13.35 1.55 -11.82
C GLY A 213 -12.31 1.44 -12.90
N THR A 214 -12.22 2.51 -13.68
CA THR A 214 -11.23 2.72 -14.73
C THR A 214 -10.61 4.09 -14.54
N VAL A 215 -9.27 4.17 -14.63
CA VAL A 215 -8.52 5.41 -14.55
C VAL A 215 -7.64 5.54 -15.78
N CYS A 216 -7.63 6.70 -16.42
CA CYS A 216 -6.68 7.05 -17.46
C CYS A 216 -5.73 8.13 -16.95
N LEU A 217 -4.43 7.80 -16.90
CA LEU A 217 -3.36 8.72 -16.54
C LEU A 217 -2.68 9.19 -17.83
N ASN A 218 -2.81 10.47 -18.17
CA ASN A 218 -2.18 11.05 -19.36
C ASN A 218 -0.82 11.66 -19.02
N TYR A 219 0.23 11.22 -19.71
CA TYR A 219 1.60 11.73 -19.58
C TYR A 219 2.00 12.64 -20.77
N GLY A 220 1.09 12.84 -21.72
CA GLY A 220 1.32 13.61 -22.94
C GLY A 220 1.67 12.72 -24.12
N ASP A 221 2.83 12.10 -24.11
CA ASP A 221 3.29 11.23 -25.20
C ASP A 221 2.72 9.80 -25.13
N PHE A 222 2.21 9.41 -23.97
CA PHE A 222 1.59 8.11 -23.71
C PHE A 222 0.50 8.20 -22.63
N ASP A 223 -0.34 7.18 -22.57
CA ASP A 223 -1.39 7.01 -21.58
C ASP A 223 -1.19 5.70 -20.81
N VAL A 224 -1.60 5.71 -19.55
CA VAL A 224 -1.74 4.51 -18.71
C VAL A 224 -3.22 4.30 -18.41
N VAL A 225 -3.77 3.16 -18.81
CA VAL A 225 -5.13 2.74 -18.48
C VAL A 225 -5.06 1.75 -17.31
N ILE A 226 -5.72 2.11 -16.23
CA ILE A 226 -5.84 1.27 -15.03
C ILE A 226 -7.27 0.75 -14.98
N ILE A 227 -7.42 -0.55 -14.74
CA ILE A 227 -8.70 -1.16 -14.38
C ILE A 227 -8.56 -1.89 -13.05
N HIS A 228 -9.56 -1.74 -12.20
CA HIS A 228 -9.62 -2.40 -10.90
C HIS A 228 -11.04 -2.82 -10.55
N SER A 229 -11.21 -3.98 -9.91
CA SER A 229 -12.52 -4.47 -9.51
C SER A 229 -12.45 -5.41 -8.32
N LYS A 230 -13.35 -5.23 -7.35
CA LYS A 230 -13.56 -6.15 -6.23
C LYS A 230 -14.78 -7.05 -6.41
N VAL A 231 -15.49 -6.90 -7.51
CA VAL A 231 -16.74 -7.62 -7.80
C VAL A 231 -16.68 -8.43 -9.10
N SER A 232 -15.52 -8.46 -9.73
CA SER A 232 -15.23 -9.32 -10.88
C SER A 232 -13.78 -9.79 -10.85
N GLN A 233 -13.49 -10.87 -11.56
CA GLN A 233 -12.17 -11.46 -11.74
C GLN A 233 -11.63 -11.12 -13.12
N SER A 234 -10.30 -10.93 -13.23
CA SER A 234 -9.59 -10.85 -14.50
C SER A 234 -8.27 -11.60 -14.41
N ASP A 235 -7.99 -12.40 -15.42
CA ASP A 235 -6.74 -13.14 -15.58
C ASP A 235 -5.82 -12.51 -16.63
N ILE A 236 -6.19 -11.32 -17.17
CA ILE A 236 -5.38 -10.58 -18.14
C ILE A 236 -4.20 -9.95 -17.41
N PRO A 237 -2.94 -10.19 -17.85
CA PRO A 237 -1.77 -9.54 -17.24
C PRO A 237 -1.75 -8.05 -17.56
N SER A 238 -0.93 -7.31 -16.81
CA SER A 238 -0.59 -5.92 -17.14
C SER A 238 0.44 -5.87 -18.27
N GLU A 239 0.37 -4.81 -19.12
CA GLU A 239 1.24 -4.67 -20.29
C GLU A 239 1.72 -3.23 -20.48
N ILE A 240 2.99 -3.07 -20.86
CA ILE A 240 3.61 -1.80 -21.22
C ILE A 240 4.03 -1.89 -22.68
N GLN A 241 3.52 -0.99 -23.53
CA GLN A 241 3.63 -1.03 -24.99
C GLN A 241 4.46 0.14 -25.52
N GLY A 242 5.50 -0.18 -26.28
CA GLY A 242 6.33 0.82 -26.98
C GLY A 242 6.58 0.45 -28.43
N GLU A 243 7.32 1.32 -29.13
CA GLU A 243 7.58 1.15 -30.57
C GLU A 243 8.50 -0.04 -30.87
N ALA A 244 9.35 -0.44 -29.91
CA ALA A 244 10.30 -1.55 -30.08
C ALA A 244 9.80 -2.90 -29.53
N GLY A 245 8.73 -2.92 -28.74
CA GLY A 245 8.19 -4.13 -28.17
C GLY A 245 7.28 -3.85 -26.98
N SER A 246 6.93 -4.89 -26.24
CA SER A 246 6.12 -4.80 -25.02
C SER A 246 6.71 -5.56 -23.85
N LEU A 247 6.41 -5.08 -22.63
CA LEU A 247 6.66 -5.76 -21.36
C LEU A 247 5.34 -6.25 -20.80
N VAL A 248 5.28 -7.51 -20.40
CA VAL A 248 4.10 -8.14 -19.79
C VAL A 248 4.44 -8.48 -18.34
N ILE A 249 3.54 -8.15 -17.43
CA ILE A 249 3.68 -8.34 -16.00
C ILE A 249 2.51 -9.17 -15.48
N GLU A 250 2.79 -10.35 -14.94
CA GLU A 250 1.80 -11.16 -14.26
C GLU A 250 1.62 -10.66 -12.82
N SER A 251 0.37 -10.38 -12.42
CA SER A 251 0.01 -9.88 -11.09
C SER A 251 0.78 -8.62 -10.68
N ILE A 252 0.24 -7.45 -10.99
CA ILE A 252 0.93 -6.17 -10.71
C ILE A 252 1.27 -5.98 -9.21
N SER A 253 0.51 -6.56 -8.29
CA SER A 253 0.77 -6.46 -6.84
C SER A 253 1.93 -7.32 -6.36
N GLU A 254 2.14 -8.50 -6.98
CA GLU A 254 3.18 -9.47 -6.61
C GLU A 254 4.33 -9.53 -7.62
N CYS A 255 4.14 -9.01 -8.82
CA CYS A 255 5.09 -9.10 -9.94
C CYS A 255 5.65 -10.53 -10.08
N LEU A 256 4.75 -11.50 -10.30
CA LEU A 256 5.12 -12.93 -10.34
C LEU A 256 6.07 -13.24 -11.49
N SER A 257 5.86 -12.59 -12.64
CA SER A 257 6.75 -12.71 -13.79
C SER A 257 6.84 -11.40 -14.56
N VAL A 258 7.95 -11.22 -15.27
CA VAL A 258 8.19 -10.13 -16.22
C VAL A 258 8.74 -10.70 -17.51
N ALA A 259 8.09 -10.41 -18.63
CA ALA A 259 8.52 -10.84 -19.94
C ALA A 259 8.62 -9.67 -20.92
N PHE A 260 9.65 -9.65 -21.75
CA PHE A 260 9.82 -8.68 -22.83
C PHE A 260 9.63 -9.35 -24.18
N THR A 261 8.75 -8.82 -25.02
CA THR A 261 8.54 -9.26 -26.39
C THR A 261 8.99 -8.17 -27.36
N PRO A 262 10.17 -8.30 -28.01
CA PRO A 262 10.55 -7.39 -29.09
C PRO A 262 9.55 -7.46 -30.24
N ARG A 263 9.29 -6.34 -30.90
CA ARG A 263 8.37 -6.32 -32.05
C ARG A 263 8.81 -7.31 -33.13
N GLY A 264 7.93 -8.24 -33.51
CA GLY A 264 8.21 -9.25 -34.55
C GLY A 264 9.14 -10.38 -34.10
N SER A 265 9.38 -10.54 -32.80
CA SER A 265 10.25 -11.58 -32.25
C SER A 265 9.57 -12.37 -31.14
N HIS A 266 10.27 -13.37 -30.59
CA HIS A 266 9.77 -14.20 -29.49
C HIS A 266 9.93 -13.49 -28.14
N SER A 267 9.04 -13.82 -27.20
CA SER A 267 9.10 -13.35 -25.83
C SER A 267 10.36 -13.87 -25.12
N GLN A 268 10.91 -13.00 -24.26
CA GLN A 268 12.07 -13.26 -23.42
C GLN A 268 11.63 -13.15 -21.96
N ASP A 269 11.86 -14.19 -21.19
CA ASP A 269 11.62 -14.17 -19.76
C ASP A 269 12.71 -13.34 -19.07
N LEU A 270 12.30 -12.37 -18.24
CA LEU A 270 13.16 -11.49 -17.46
C LEU A 270 12.97 -11.70 -15.96
N THR A 271 12.16 -12.67 -15.58
CA THR A 271 11.77 -12.92 -14.20
C THR A 271 12.99 -13.20 -13.32
N GLN A 272 13.02 -12.55 -12.15
CA GLN A 272 14.01 -12.74 -11.13
C GLN A 272 13.44 -13.61 -9.99
N PRO A 273 14.25 -14.41 -9.32
CA PRO A 273 13.82 -15.09 -8.10
C PRO A 273 13.32 -14.09 -7.04
N GLN A 274 12.20 -14.40 -6.42
CA GLN A 274 11.62 -13.63 -5.33
C GLN A 274 11.44 -14.53 -4.09
N HIS A 275 11.58 -13.92 -2.92
CA HIS A 275 11.28 -14.58 -1.67
C HIS A 275 9.79 -14.94 -1.59
N ILE A 276 9.46 -16.09 -0.97
CA ILE A 276 8.06 -16.55 -0.85
C ILE A 276 7.20 -15.59 -0.03
N ASN A 277 7.77 -14.98 1.02
CA ASN A 277 7.16 -13.89 1.75
C ASN A 277 7.70 -12.56 1.23
N THR A 278 7.01 -11.98 0.27
CA THR A 278 7.43 -10.76 -0.42
C THR A 278 7.45 -9.50 0.48
N MET A 279 6.88 -9.57 1.70
CA MET A 279 6.97 -8.49 2.69
C MET A 279 8.38 -8.33 3.28
N LEU A 280 9.27 -9.32 3.09
CA LEU A 280 10.68 -9.24 3.49
C LEU A 280 11.36 -8.00 2.92
N TYR A 281 11.12 -7.70 1.65
CA TYR A 281 11.78 -6.59 0.96
C TYR A 281 11.40 -5.22 1.54
N GLU A 282 10.13 -5.00 1.89
CA GLU A 282 9.71 -3.74 2.51
C GLU A 282 10.17 -3.64 3.97
N ALA A 283 10.21 -4.77 4.70
CA ALA A 283 10.73 -4.81 6.06
C ALA A 283 12.23 -4.46 6.10
N GLU A 284 13.02 -4.99 5.17
CA GLU A 284 14.45 -4.64 5.03
C GLU A 284 14.67 -3.17 4.69
N VAL A 285 13.87 -2.61 3.76
CA VAL A 285 13.95 -1.20 3.39
C VAL A 285 13.58 -0.31 4.57
N PHE A 286 12.47 -0.58 5.25
CA PHE A 286 12.09 0.16 6.45
C PHE A 286 13.18 0.12 7.52
N ALA A 287 13.72 -1.05 7.81
CA ALA A 287 14.80 -1.19 8.79
C ALA A 287 16.04 -0.37 8.40
N ASN A 288 16.43 -0.38 7.13
CA ASN A 288 17.55 0.41 6.62
C ASN A 288 17.31 1.91 6.77
N LEU A 289 16.09 2.41 6.48
CA LEU A 289 15.72 3.82 6.68
C LEU A 289 15.85 4.23 8.14
N VAL A 290 15.37 3.39 9.07
CA VAL A 290 15.46 3.62 10.51
C VAL A 290 16.91 3.65 10.99
N GLU A 291 17.72 2.64 10.61
CA GLU A 291 19.14 2.54 10.97
C GLU A 291 19.95 3.76 10.50
N ASN A 292 19.63 4.28 9.31
CA ASN A 292 20.29 5.43 8.71
C ASN A 292 19.64 6.78 9.07
N LYS A 293 18.59 6.79 9.90
CA LYS A 293 17.80 7.99 10.27
C LYS A 293 17.31 8.78 9.06
N GLN A 294 16.93 8.08 8.00
CA GLN A 294 16.54 8.67 6.72
C GLN A 294 15.03 8.98 6.73
N VAL A 295 14.68 10.16 7.24
CA VAL A 295 13.29 10.63 7.31
C VAL A 295 12.73 10.92 5.92
N GLU A 296 13.53 11.54 5.03
CA GLU A 296 13.17 11.80 3.64
C GLU A 296 13.62 10.64 2.74
N HIS A 297 12.69 10.05 2.01
CA HIS A 297 12.97 8.94 1.10
C HIS A 297 11.96 8.86 -0.05
N ASP A 298 12.32 8.19 -1.13
CA ASP A 298 11.50 8.09 -2.35
C ASP A 298 10.11 7.48 -2.09
N GLY A 299 10.03 6.50 -1.19
CA GLY A 299 8.75 5.88 -0.79
C GLY A 299 7.78 6.89 -0.18
N LEU A 300 8.27 7.85 0.63
CA LEU A 300 7.44 8.91 1.22
C LEU A 300 6.91 9.87 0.14
N GLN A 301 7.74 10.22 -0.84
CA GLN A 301 7.32 11.05 -1.98
C GLN A 301 6.28 10.32 -2.86
N LEU A 302 6.45 9.01 -3.04
CA LEU A 302 5.49 8.18 -3.75
C LEU A 302 4.14 8.13 -3.01
N SER A 303 4.14 7.98 -1.68
CA SER A 303 2.93 7.99 -0.85
C SER A 303 2.15 9.30 -0.97
N LEU A 304 2.84 10.44 -0.91
CA LEU A 304 2.24 11.78 -1.13
C LEU A 304 1.61 11.89 -2.52
N LEU A 305 2.33 11.48 -3.55
CA LEU A 305 1.85 11.53 -4.93
C LEU A 305 0.64 10.59 -5.14
N THR A 306 0.73 9.36 -4.64
CA THR A 306 -0.33 8.36 -4.74
C THR A 306 -1.60 8.85 -4.04
N SER A 307 -1.48 9.36 -2.82
CA SER A 307 -2.61 9.88 -2.06
C SER A 307 -3.26 11.09 -2.74
N ARG A 308 -2.45 11.97 -3.36
CA ARG A 308 -2.97 13.11 -4.14
C ARG A 308 -3.82 12.66 -5.30
N ILE A 309 -3.31 11.76 -6.12
CA ILE A 309 -4.02 11.25 -7.31
C ILE A 309 -5.23 10.42 -6.89
N GLN A 310 -5.11 9.58 -5.86
CA GLN A 310 -6.20 8.76 -5.34
C GLN A 310 -7.35 9.62 -4.78
N THR A 311 -7.03 10.73 -4.09
CA THR A 311 -8.02 11.69 -3.61
C THR A 311 -8.74 12.38 -4.78
N ASP A 312 -8.02 12.73 -5.86
CA ASP A 312 -8.62 13.29 -7.07
C ASP A 312 -9.52 12.29 -7.80
N ILE A 313 -9.08 11.04 -7.94
CA ILE A 313 -9.90 9.94 -8.51
C ILE A 313 -11.21 9.78 -7.71
N ARG A 314 -11.15 9.75 -6.38
CA ARG A 314 -12.36 9.65 -5.54
C ARG A 314 -13.30 10.84 -5.73
N ARG A 315 -12.75 12.06 -5.85
CA ARG A 315 -13.55 13.24 -6.13
C ARG A 315 -14.29 13.16 -7.48
N GLN A 316 -13.61 12.68 -8.53
CA GLN A 316 -14.21 12.49 -9.86
C GLN A 316 -15.30 11.42 -9.86
N THR A 317 -15.12 10.36 -9.09
CA THR A 317 -16.02 9.20 -9.06
C THR A 317 -17.13 9.28 -8.01
N GLY A 318 -17.10 10.28 -7.13
CA GLY A 318 -18.10 10.49 -6.08
C GLY A 318 -17.93 9.58 -4.86
N VAL A 319 -16.76 8.95 -4.67
CA VAL A 319 -16.44 8.17 -3.46
C VAL A 319 -16.06 9.14 -2.34
N ILE A 320 -16.86 9.18 -1.29
CA ILE A 320 -16.70 10.09 -0.14
C ILE A 320 -16.56 9.29 1.14
N PHE A 321 -15.58 9.69 1.97
CA PHE A 321 -15.36 9.12 3.30
C PHE A 321 -15.65 10.15 4.41
N PRO A 322 -15.99 9.71 5.64
CA PRO A 322 -16.14 10.61 6.78
C PRO A 322 -14.94 11.53 7.00
N ALA A 323 -13.73 11.04 6.79
CA ALA A 323 -12.50 11.81 6.90
C ALA A 323 -12.39 13.00 5.93
N ASP A 324 -13.13 13.01 4.83
CA ASP A 324 -13.12 14.12 3.85
C ASP A 324 -13.84 15.37 4.38
N SER A 325 -14.72 15.21 5.38
CA SER A 325 -15.46 16.28 6.03
C SER A 325 -14.77 16.83 7.29
N GLN A 326 -13.72 16.19 7.75
CA GLN A 326 -12.98 16.54 8.96
C GLN A 326 -11.50 16.71 8.61
N PRO A 327 -11.07 17.87 8.09
CA PRO A 327 -9.65 18.05 7.82
C PRO A 327 -8.86 17.88 9.13
N PRO A 328 -7.66 17.26 9.06
CA PRO A 328 -6.82 17.10 10.23
C PRO A 328 -6.54 18.45 10.87
N ALA A 329 -6.67 18.54 12.19
CA ALA A 329 -6.25 19.72 12.92
C ALA A 329 -4.75 19.92 12.66
N LEU A 330 -4.41 21.02 12.00
CA LEU A 330 -3.02 21.49 11.92
C LEU A 330 -2.64 21.90 13.34
N SER A 331 -1.82 21.09 13.99
CA SER A 331 -1.27 21.38 15.33
C SER A 331 -0.18 22.42 15.22
#